data_41ae1089bbae12d0be625169ff824a10
#
_entry.id   41ae1089bbae12d0be625169ff824a10
#
_cell.length_a   1.000
_cell.length_b   1.000
_cell.length_c   1.000
_cell.angle_alpha   90.00
_cell.angle_beta   90.00
_cell.angle_gamma   90.00
#
_symmetry.space_group_name_H-M   'P 1'
#
loop_
_entity.id
_entity.type
_entity.pdbx_description
1 polymer ?
#
loop_
_entity_poly.entity_id
_entity_poly.type
_entity_poly.pdbx_seq_one_letter_code
_entity_poly.pdbx_strand_id
1 'polypeptide(L)'
;MAERETSKSRSARVQPRRSAVRMLAMETIQYNLPQSRIPQAWYNILADLPEPMAPPLHPGTHKPIGPDDLAPLFPMSLIMQEVTTEREIEIPGEVRQIYAQWRPSPLVRARRLEKALDTPAHIYYKYEGVSPAGSHKLNTAVAQAYYNKKDGTKHLSTETGAGQWGSSLAMACAFFGLDCKVYMVRVSYDQKPYRRALMEAFGASVTASPSIETESGRAILAVHPDSNGSLGIAISEAVEVAAKDPNTKYALGSVLNHVLLHQTVIGQEAIEQMALADDDPDVIIACTGGGSNFAGLVMPYLGRKLKGQSKARVVAVEPAACPSLTKGRFTYDFGDTGHLTLLVKMHTLGSTFMPPGIHAGGLRYHGMAPLVSHVMHLGLAEATTVQQLDAFAAGIQFARSEGIMPAPEAHHAIAEAIRQALEAKAEGKQRTILFNLSGYGHFDVQSYIDYQAGKLENYEYPEEEIAMALAGLPAFE
;
A
#
# COMPACT_ATOMS: atom_id res chain seq x y z
N MET A 1 70.10 77.99 9.64
CA MET A 1 69.07 77.50 10.54
C MET A 1 67.87 77.27 9.70
N ALA A 2 67.54 76.05 9.39
CA ALA A 2 66.36 75.67 8.63
C ALA A 2 65.70 74.49 9.36
N GLU A 3 64.53 74.78 9.90
CA GLU A 3 63.67 73.72 10.55
C GLU A 3 63.03 72.86 9.49
N ARG A 4 63.12 71.53 9.68
CA ARG A 4 62.45 70.55 8.83
C ARG A 4 61.12 70.20 9.50
N GLU A 5 60.01 70.56 8.87
CA GLU A 5 58.68 70.06 9.20
C GLU A 5 58.53 68.63 8.68
N THR A 6 58.19 67.70 9.59
CA THR A 6 57.86 66.31 9.27
C THR A 6 56.34 66.18 9.11
N SER A 7 55.91 65.94 7.89
CA SER A 7 54.52 65.62 7.53
C SER A 7 54.18 64.17 8.00
N LYS A 8 53.24 64.04 8.94
CA LYS A 8 52.65 62.75 9.34
C LYS A 8 51.50 62.43 8.41
N SER A 9 51.68 61.41 7.52
CA SER A 9 50.60 60.85 6.72
C SER A 9 49.72 59.98 7.60
N ARG A 10 48.42 60.30 7.73
CA ARG A 10 47.41 59.50 8.34
C ARG A 10 46.98 58.42 7.33
N SER A 11 47.36 57.15 7.56
CA SER A 11 46.81 56.01 6.82
C SER A 11 45.38 55.75 7.32
N ALA A 12 44.42 55.99 6.46
CA ALA A 12 43.03 55.59 6.72
C ALA A 12 42.92 54.04 6.61
N ARG A 13 42.71 53.39 7.73
CA ARG A 13 42.35 51.98 7.78
C ARG A 13 40.94 51.80 7.21
N VAL A 14 40.85 51.25 5.99
CA VAL A 14 39.60 50.77 5.40
C VAL A 14 39.22 49.50 6.15
N GLN A 15 38.17 49.59 6.99
CA GLN A 15 37.55 48.40 7.59
C GLN A 15 36.78 47.63 6.50
N PRO A 16 36.98 46.32 6.32
CA PRO A 16 36.18 45.56 5.38
C PRO A 16 34.73 45.52 5.87
N ARG A 17 33.79 46.04 5.06
CA ARG A 17 32.36 45.83 5.26
C ARG A 17 32.10 44.34 5.20
N ARG A 18 31.89 43.68 6.34
CA ARG A 18 31.29 42.34 6.42
C ARG A 18 29.85 42.49 5.95
N SER A 19 29.57 42.18 4.68
CA SER A 19 28.22 41.88 4.23
C SER A 19 27.79 40.62 4.98
N ALA A 20 26.92 40.78 5.97
CA ALA A 20 26.23 39.66 6.60
C ALA A 20 25.34 39.03 5.50
N VAL A 21 25.86 38.02 4.82
CA VAL A 21 25.02 37.11 4.06
C VAL A 21 24.05 36.51 5.11
N ARG A 22 22.81 36.97 5.11
CA ARG A 22 21.74 36.38 5.88
C ARG A 22 21.56 34.96 5.33
N MET A 23 22.23 33.96 5.91
CA MET A 23 21.91 32.56 5.64
C MET A 23 20.45 32.40 6.02
N LEU A 24 19.59 32.32 5.01
CA LEU A 24 18.21 31.86 5.21
C LEU A 24 18.33 30.48 5.84
N ALA A 25 17.84 30.32 7.06
CA ALA A 25 17.80 29.01 7.70
C ALA A 25 17.02 28.08 6.75
N MET A 26 17.65 27.01 6.32
CA MET A 26 16.95 25.98 5.53
C MET A 26 15.86 25.36 6.40
N GLU A 27 14.63 25.49 5.96
CA GLU A 27 13.52 24.81 6.61
C GLU A 27 13.62 23.30 6.37
N THR A 28 13.48 22.51 7.44
CA THR A 28 13.44 21.05 7.35
C THR A 28 12.17 20.63 6.60
N ILE A 29 12.35 19.83 5.55
CA ILE A 29 11.25 19.25 4.77
C ILE A 29 11.22 17.73 4.88
N GLN A 30 12.30 17.08 5.29
CA GLN A 30 12.41 15.63 5.38
C GLN A 30 12.82 15.23 6.81
N TYR A 31 12.02 14.37 7.41
CA TYR A 31 12.19 13.88 8.78
C TYR A 31 12.62 12.42 8.73
N ASN A 32 13.92 12.19 8.92
CA ASN A 32 14.53 10.87 8.85
C ASN A 32 14.85 10.34 10.24
N LEU A 33 14.59 9.05 10.44
CA LEU A 33 15.06 8.31 11.61
C LEU A 33 16.36 7.58 11.26
N PRO A 34 17.29 7.40 12.21
CA PRO A 34 18.45 6.53 12.00
C PRO A 34 18.03 5.06 11.90
N GLN A 35 18.84 4.22 11.26
CA GLN A 35 18.56 2.78 11.12
C GLN A 35 18.35 2.04 12.46
N SER A 36 18.94 2.55 13.55
CA SER A 36 18.70 2.02 14.90
C SER A 36 17.24 2.17 15.38
N ARG A 37 16.45 2.97 14.69
CA ARG A 37 15.01 3.20 14.95
C ARG A 37 14.10 2.36 14.04
N ILE A 38 14.64 1.44 13.24
CA ILE A 38 13.80 0.43 12.58
C ILE A 38 13.04 -0.34 13.67
N PRO A 39 11.71 -0.47 13.57
CA PRO A 39 10.90 -1.17 14.57
C PRO A 39 11.46 -2.56 14.90
N GLN A 40 11.46 -2.91 16.18
CA GLN A 40 11.90 -4.22 16.66
C GLN A 40 10.80 -5.28 16.58
N ALA A 41 9.54 -4.81 16.57
CA ALA A 41 8.35 -5.64 16.47
C ALA A 41 7.31 -4.98 15.56
N TRP A 42 6.50 -5.80 14.91
CA TRP A 42 5.28 -5.35 14.25
C TRP A 42 4.18 -5.12 15.28
N TYR A 43 3.38 -4.07 15.06
CA TYR A 43 2.24 -3.75 15.92
C TYR A 43 0.97 -4.47 15.43
N ASN A 44 0.36 -5.25 16.30
CA ASN A 44 -0.89 -5.95 16.03
C ASN A 44 -2.06 -5.24 16.72
N ILE A 45 -2.92 -4.60 15.94
CA ILE A 45 -4.10 -3.88 16.46
C ILE A 45 -5.15 -4.81 17.05
N LEU A 46 -5.17 -6.11 16.71
CA LEU A 46 -6.13 -7.08 17.24
C LEU A 46 -6.13 -7.12 18.78
N ALA A 47 -4.98 -6.81 19.40
CA ALA A 47 -4.85 -6.72 20.84
C ALA A 47 -5.58 -5.51 21.49
N ASP A 48 -5.91 -4.49 20.68
CA ASP A 48 -6.47 -3.22 21.16
C ASP A 48 -7.91 -2.98 20.65
N LEU A 49 -8.42 -3.80 19.73
CA LEU A 49 -9.78 -3.66 19.21
C LEU A 49 -10.83 -3.94 20.29
N PRO A 50 -11.93 -3.17 20.34
CA PRO A 50 -12.99 -3.35 21.34
C PRO A 50 -13.80 -4.63 21.16
N GLU A 51 -13.84 -5.16 19.94
CA GLU A 51 -14.60 -6.36 19.58
C GLU A 51 -13.73 -7.31 18.73
N PRO A 52 -13.84 -8.63 18.92
CA PRO A 52 -13.11 -9.58 18.10
C PRO A 52 -13.64 -9.61 16.66
N MET A 53 -12.76 -9.91 15.72
CA MET A 53 -13.14 -10.16 14.33
C MET A 53 -13.95 -11.44 14.19
N ALA A 54 -14.87 -11.47 13.21
CA ALA A 54 -15.52 -12.70 12.80
C ALA A 54 -14.48 -13.72 12.27
N PRO A 55 -14.57 -15.01 12.67
CA PRO A 55 -13.59 -16.01 12.24
C PRO A 55 -13.75 -16.30 10.73
N PRO A 56 -12.65 -16.65 10.03
CA PRO A 56 -12.77 -17.20 8.69
C PRO A 56 -13.45 -18.58 8.74
N LEU A 57 -14.19 -18.91 7.65
CA LEU A 57 -14.93 -20.14 7.54
C LEU A 57 -14.37 -21.04 6.43
N HIS A 58 -14.49 -22.34 6.65
CA HIS A 58 -14.13 -23.35 5.65
C HIS A 58 -15.11 -23.31 4.47
N PRO A 59 -14.65 -23.28 3.21
CA PRO A 59 -15.50 -23.08 2.03
C PRO A 59 -16.59 -24.15 1.86
N GLY A 60 -16.31 -25.40 2.23
CA GLY A 60 -17.27 -26.50 2.05
C GLY A 60 -18.16 -26.80 3.26
N THR A 61 -17.70 -26.51 4.49
CA THR A 61 -18.46 -26.84 5.71
C THR A 61 -19.09 -25.63 6.39
N HIS A 62 -18.69 -24.43 6.02
CA HIS A 62 -19.08 -23.13 6.60
C HIS A 62 -18.83 -23.03 8.12
N LYS A 63 -17.95 -23.88 8.66
CA LYS A 63 -17.53 -23.81 10.07
C LYS A 63 -16.26 -23.00 10.22
N PRO A 64 -16.04 -22.37 11.38
CA PRO A 64 -14.77 -21.74 11.69
C PRO A 64 -13.59 -22.67 11.44
N ILE A 65 -12.54 -22.14 10.81
CA ILE A 65 -11.34 -22.92 10.50
C ILE A 65 -10.34 -22.90 11.65
N GLY A 66 -9.48 -23.93 11.67
CA GLY A 66 -8.27 -23.99 12.49
C GLY A 66 -6.99 -23.76 11.70
N PRO A 67 -5.83 -23.72 12.38
CA PRO A 67 -4.52 -23.59 11.73
C PRO A 67 -4.25 -24.68 10.68
N ASP A 68 -4.72 -25.89 10.89
CA ASP A 68 -4.49 -27.02 9.99
C ASP A 68 -5.18 -26.84 8.62
N ASP A 69 -6.30 -26.11 8.56
CA ASP A 69 -7.00 -25.81 7.32
C ASP A 69 -6.20 -24.84 6.43
N LEU A 70 -5.32 -24.03 7.02
CA LEU A 70 -4.42 -23.09 6.33
C LEU A 70 -3.07 -23.73 5.95
N ALA A 71 -2.68 -24.82 6.60
CA ALA A 71 -1.37 -25.44 6.42
C ALA A 71 -1.04 -25.88 4.98
N PRO A 72 -2.01 -26.29 4.12
CA PRO A 72 -1.71 -26.54 2.71
C PRO A 72 -1.17 -25.31 1.97
N LEU A 73 -1.66 -24.09 2.31
CA LEU A 73 -1.34 -22.86 1.61
C LEU A 73 -0.22 -22.04 2.24
N PHE A 74 -0.07 -22.09 3.58
CA PHE A 74 0.87 -21.21 4.29
C PHE A 74 1.78 -22.02 5.24
N PRO A 75 3.01 -21.54 5.49
CA PRO A 75 3.86 -22.11 6.52
C PRO A 75 3.30 -21.79 7.92
N MET A 76 3.53 -22.68 8.89
CA MET A 76 2.97 -22.56 10.23
C MET A 76 3.35 -21.24 10.92
N SER A 77 4.58 -20.76 10.70
CA SER A 77 5.03 -19.47 11.25
C SER A 77 4.15 -18.28 10.81
N LEU A 78 3.63 -18.27 9.59
CA LEU A 78 2.71 -17.22 9.10
C LEU A 78 1.28 -17.48 9.58
N ILE A 79 0.84 -18.74 9.69
CA ILE A 79 -0.48 -19.09 10.24
C ILE A 79 -0.59 -18.61 11.69
N MET A 80 0.45 -18.80 12.49
CA MET A 80 0.46 -18.31 13.87
C MET A 80 0.36 -16.77 13.93
N GLN A 81 0.96 -16.06 12.99
CA GLN A 81 0.82 -14.60 12.90
C GLN A 81 -0.57 -14.17 12.40
N GLU A 82 -1.23 -14.99 11.59
CA GLU A 82 -2.59 -14.71 11.11
C GLU A 82 -3.61 -14.70 12.26
N VAL A 83 -3.45 -15.62 13.24
CA VAL A 83 -4.43 -15.85 14.31
C VAL A 83 -4.05 -15.24 15.65
N THR A 84 -2.82 -14.73 15.81
CA THR A 84 -2.35 -14.20 17.10
C THR A 84 -3.06 -12.93 17.52
N THR A 85 -3.31 -12.80 18.83
CA THR A 85 -3.78 -11.57 19.46
C THR A 85 -2.68 -10.85 20.28
N GLU A 86 -1.42 -11.33 20.22
CA GLU A 86 -0.32 -10.63 20.84
C GLU A 86 -0.11 -9.27 20.20
N ARG A 87 0.11 -8.23 21.02
CA ARG A 87 0.21 -6.84 20.55
C ARG A 87 1.46 -6.58 19.72
N GLU A 88 2.56 -7.19 20.07
CA GLU A 88 3.87 -6.99 19.45
C GLU A 88 4.43 -8.32 19.00
N ILE A 89 4.75 -8.44 17.72
CA ILE A 89 5.35 -9.63 17.13
C ILE A 89 6.76 -9.26 16.71
N GLU A 90 7.76 -9.91 17.30
CA GLU A 90 9.19 -9.63 17.03
C GLU A 90 9.51 -9.73 15.53
N ILE A 91 10.23 -8.73 15.01
CA ILE A 91 10.76 -8.74 13.65
C ILE A 91 12.12 -9.46 13.67
N PRO A 92 12.27 -10.60 12.98
CA PRO A 92 13.53 -11.33 12.93
C PRO A 92 14.70 -10.47 12.50
N GLY A 93 15.87 -10.72 13.10
CA GLY A 93 17.08 -9.95 12.81
C GLY A 93 17.44 -9.91 11.32
N GLU A 94 17.28 -11.04 10.61
CA GLU A 94 17.54 -11.14 9.15
C GLU A 94 16.55 -10.29 8.35
N VAL A 95 15.29 -10.24 8.74
CA VAL A 95 14.28 -9.37 8.11
C VAL A 95 14.65 -7.91 8.33
N ARG A 96 15.01 -7.50 9.56
CA ARG A 96 15.44 -6.13 9.87
C ARG A 96 16.72 -5.73 9.13
N GLN A 97 17.63 -6.67 8.95
CA GLN A 97 18.87 -6.44 8.20
C GLN A 97 18.58 -6.12 6.72
N ILE A 98 17.61 -6.81 6.12
CA ILE A 98 17.15 -6.49 4.76
C ILE A 98 16.38 -5.16 4.75
N TYR A 99 15.49 -4.92 5.72
CA TYR A 99 14.79 -3.64 5.86
C TYR A 99 15.74 -2.44 5.91
N ALA A 100 16.91 -2.57 6.53
CA ALA A 100 17.90 -1.50 6.61
C ALA A 100 18.40 -0.96 5.27
N GLN A 101 18.09 -1.62 4.13
CA GLN A 101 18.39 -1.11 2.79
C GLN A 101 17.53 0.11 2.41
N TRP A 102 16.31 0.24 2.97
CA TRP A 102 15.39 1.36 2.63
C TRP A 102 14.62 1.91 3.82
N ARG A 103 14.72 1.28 5.00
CA ARG A 103 14.03 1.73 6.21
C ARG A 103 15.00 2.31 7.23
N PRO A 104 14.53 3.25 8.07
CA PRO A 104 13.21 3.90 8.04
C PRO A 104 12.96 4.66 6.74
N SER A 105 11.77 4.54 6.15
CA SER A 105 11.43 5.31 4.94
C SER A 105 11.18 6.79 5.30
N PRO A 106 11.44 7.75 4.39
CA PRO A 106 11.33 9.16 4.72
C PRO A 106 9.88 9.60 5.00
N LEU A 107 9.71 10.51 5.95
CA LEU A 107 8.55 11.38 6.05
C LEU A 107 8.93 12.74 5.50
N VAL A 108 8.12 13.29 4.60
CA VAL A 108 8.41 14.55 3.92
C VAL A 108 7.22 15.50 4.04
N ARG A 109 7.48 16.77 4.32
CA ARG A 109 6.48 17.84 4.25
C ARG A 109 6.41 18.40 2.85
N ALA A 110 5.25 18.35 2.23
CA ALA A 110 4.99 18.77 0.84
C ALA A 110 4.82 20.29 0.71
N ARG A 111 5.82 21.09 1.14
CA ARG A 111 5.75 22.57 1.19
C ARG A 111 5.49 23.22 -0.16
N ARG A 112 5.98 22.62 -1.25
CA ARG A 112 5.74 23.17 -2.60
C ARG A 112 4.30 22.91 -3.04
N LEU A 113 3.72 21.77 -2.65
CA LEU A 113 2.31 21.48 -2.87
C LEU A 113 1.42 22.39 -2.01
N GLU A 114 1.74 22.59 -0.71
CA GLU A 114 1.07 23.53 0.17
C GLU A 114 1.01 24.93 -0.45
N LYS A 115 2.15 25.41 -0.96
CA LYS A 115 2.26 26.71 -1.65
C LYS A 115 1.47 26.75 -2.96
N ALA A 116 1.51 25.68 -3.76
CA ALA A 116 0.77 25.61 -5.03
C ALA A 116 -0.75 25.63 -4.83
N LEU A 117 -1.24 25.08 -3.70
CA LEU A 117 -2.64 25.10 -3.30
C LEU A 117 -3.06 26.40 -2.59
N ASP A 118 -2.07 27.21 -2.17
CA ASP A 118 -2.29 28.42 -1.35
C ASP A 118 -3.14 28.09 -0.11
N THR A 119 -2.73 27.05 0.63
CA THR A 119 -3.46 26.49 1.78
C THR A 119 -2.73 26.72 3.09
N PRO A 120 -3.43 26.90 4.23
CA PRO A 120 -2.82 26.89 5.55
C PRO A 120 -2.55 25.47 6.07
N ALA A 121 -2.93 24.43 5.32
CA ALA A 121 -2.72 23.06 5.74
C ALA A 121 -1.23 22.67 5.72
N HIS A 122 -0.85 21.80 6.65
CA HIS A 122 0.43 21.11 6.64
C HIS A 122 0.24 19.73 6.00
N ILE A 123 0.91 19.46 4.87
CA ILE A 123 0.77 18.21 4.14
C ILE A 123 2.05 17.39 4.28
N TYR A 124 1.93 16.20 4.87
CA TYR A 124 3.02 15.24 5.02
C TYR A 124 2.74 13.97 4.23
N TYR A 125 3.79 13.41 3.63
CA TYR A 125 3.70 12.09 3.01
C TYR A 125 4.79 11.15 3.53
N LYS A 126 4.37 9.93 3.87
CA LYS A 126 5.26 8.82 4.17
C LYS A 126 5.62 8.14 2.87
N TYR A 127 6.89 8.16 2.47
CA TYR A 127 7.31 7.74 1.13
C TYR A 127 7.82 6.31 1.09
N GLU A 128 6.96 5.37 0.73
CA GLU A 128 7.27 3.95 0.60
C GLU A 128 7.85 3.57 -0.78
N GLY A 129 7.81 4.47 -1.76
CA GLY A 129 8.42 4.27 -3.07
C GLY A 129 9.94 4.21 -3.07
N VAL A 130 10.60 4.53 -1.96
CA VAL A 130 12.08 4.41 -1.80
C VAL A 130 12.55 2.96 -1.70
N SER A 131 11.66 2.00 -1.47
CA SER A 131 12.05 0.60 -1.44
C SER A 131 12.60 0.17 -2.81
N PRO A 132 13.54 -0.79 -2.87
CA PRO A 132 14.10 -1.26 -4.14
C PRO A 132 13.07 -1.78 -5.14
N ALA A 133 11.92 -2.33 -4.66
CA ALA A 133 10.80 -2.74 -5.50
C ALA A 133 9.83 -1.59 -5.83
N GLY A 134 10.06 -0.40 -5.26
CA GLY A 134 9.31 0.82 -5.55
C GLY A 134 7.95 0.94 -4.89
N SER A 135 7.66 0.16 -3.85
CA SER A 135 6.40 0.24 -3.11
C SER A 135 6.51 -0.36 -1.69
N HIS A 136 5.48 -0.08 -0.85
CA HIS A 136 5.32 -0.64 0.50
C HIS A 136 5.31 -2.17 0.54
N LYS A 137 4.99 -2.84 -0.59
CA LYS A 137 4.76 -4.30 -0.61
C LYS A 137 5.99 -5.11 -0.24
N LEU A 138 7.19 -4.57 -0.43
CA LEU A 138 8.43 -5.25 -0.08
C LEU A 138 8.54 -5.54 1.43
N ASN A 139 7.90 -4.75 2.30
CA ASN A 139 7.90 -4.98 3.74
C ASN A 139 7.36 -6.37 4.10
N THR A 140 6.20 -6.73 3.56
CA THR A 140 5.62 -8.06 3.80
C THR A 140 6.28 -9.16 2.96
N ALA A 141 6.73 -8.84 1.73
CA ALA A 141 7.37 -9.82 0.86
C ALA A 141 8.63 -10.43 1.51
N VAL A 142 9.48 -9.61 2.12
CA VAL A 142 10.68 -10.05 2.83
C VAL A 142 10.31 -10.92 4.03
N ALA A 143 9.31 -10.52 4.83
CA ALA A 143 8.86 -11.30 5.97
C ALA A 143 8.26 -12.66 5.53
N GLN A 144 7.39 -12.67 4.52
CA GLN A 144 6.80 -13.92 4.00
C GLN A 144 7.87 -14.86 3.43
N ALA A 145 8.82 -14.36 2.65
CA ALA A 145 9.90 -15.17 2.10
C ALA A 145 10.80 -15.75 3.21
N TYR A 146 11.12 -14.95 4.23
CA TYR A 146 11.89 -15.41 5.40
C TYR A 146 11.20 -16.58 6.10
N TYR A 147 9.92 -16.44 6.48
CA TYR A 147 9.23 -17.49 7.20
C TYR A 147 8.97 -18.73 6.35
N ASN A 148 8.69 -18.58 5.06
CA ASN A 148 8.61 -19.70 4.14
C ASN A 148 9.94 -20.46 4.07
N LYS A 149 11.06 -19.76 3.91
CA LYS A 149 12.38 -20.39 3.89
C LYS A 149 12.68 -21.10 5.19
N LYS A 150 12.39 -20.47 6.34
CA LYS A 150 12.60 -21.02 7.68
C LYS A 150 11.82 -22.32 7.90
N ASP A 151 10.58 -22.36 7.40
CA ASP A 151 9.68 -23.52 7.55
C ASP A 151 9.88 -24.58 6.43
N GLY A 152 10.91 -24.42 5.57
CA GLY A 152 11.35 -25.44 4.60
C GLY A 152 10.67 -25.39 3.24
N THR A 153 9.84 -24.38 2.94
CA THR A 153 9.24 -24.14 1.61
C THR A 153 10.33 -23.98 0.55
N LYS A 154 10.08 -24.50 -0.65
CA LYS A 154 10.97 -24.42 -1.80
C LYS A 154 10.53 -23.40 -2.83
N HIS A 155 9.22 -23.35 -3.08
CA HIS A 155 8.60 -22.57 -4.14
C HIS A 155 7.49 -21.70 -3.58
N LEU A 156 7.39 -20.45 -4.07
CA LEU A 156 6.26 -19.58 -3.78
C LEU A 156 5.43 -19.38 -5.06
N SER A 157 4.13 -19.60 -4.95
CA SER A 157 3.14 -19.24 -5.97
C SER A 157 2.38 -18.00 -5.53
N THR A 158 2.13 -17.07 -6.44
CA THR A 158 1.43 -15.83 -6.13
C THR A 158 0.71 -15.24 -7.33
N GLU A 159 -0.24 -14.37 -7.05
CA GLU A 159 -0.87 -13.47 -8.01
C GLU A 159 -0.21 -12.09 -8.02
N THR A 160 -0.47 -11.30 -9.05
CA THR A 160 -0.20 -9.86 -9.03
C THR A 160 -1.14 -9.09 -9.96
N GLY A 161 -1.72 -8.00 -9.45
CA GLY A 161 -2.56 -7.08 -10.26
C GLY A 161 -1.70 -6.20 -11.16
N ALA A 162 -1.14 -5.12 -10.62
CA ALA A 162 -0.33 -4.15 -11.36
C ALA A 162 1.15 -4.51 -11.49
N GLY A 163 1.61 -5.58 -10.84
CA GLY A 163 2.99 -6.04 -10.83
C GLY A 163 3.84 -5.60 -9.63
N GLN A 164 3.39 -4.64 -8.80
CA GLN A 164 4.16 -4.20 -7.63
C GLN A 164 4.36 -5.32 -6.61
N TRP A 165 3.33 -6.14 -6.38
CA TRP A 165 3.44 -7.28 -5.48
C TRP A 165 4.37 -8.35 -6.04
N GLY A 166 4.16 -8.78 -7.29
CA GLY A 166 5.02 -9.75 -7.96
C GLY A 166 6.49 -9.34 -7.95
N SER A 167 6.80 -8.06 -8.25
CA SER A 167 8.17 -7.52 -8.19
C SER A 167 8.77 -7.60 -6.79
N SER A 168 7.96 -7.28 -5.75
CA SER A 168 8.41 -7.34 -4.35
C SER A 168 8.70 -8.77 -3.92
N LEU A 169 7.81 -9.72 -4.27
CA LEU A 169 8.00 -11.12 -3.91
C LEU A 169 9.16 -11.76 -4.66
N ALA A 170 9.29 -11.49 -5.98
CA ALA A 170 10.41 -11.98 -6.78
C ALA A 170 11.76 -11.56 -6.18
N MET A 171 11.89 -10.28 -5.78
CA MET A 171 13.08 -9.78 -5.10
C MET A 171 13.31 -10.50 -3.75
N ALA A 172 12.28 -10.63 -2.92
CA ALA A 172 12.39 -11.31 -1.63
C ALA A 172 12.77 -12.79 -1.80
N CYS A 173 12.21 -13.48 -2.79
CA CYS A 173 12.57 -14.85 -3.12
C CYS A 173 14.05 -14.98 -3.54
N ALA A 174 14.56 -14.03 -4.32
CA ALA A 174 15.97 -13.98 -4.70
C ALA A 174 16.88 -13.84 -3.46
N PHE A 175 16.51 -13.02 -2.46
CA PHE A 175 17.28 -12.87 -1.22
C PHE A 175 17.36 -14.16 -0.40
N PHE A 176 16.29 -14.96 -0.39
CA PHE A 176 16.21 -16.17 0.44
C PHE A 176 16.43 -17.48 -0.36
N GLY A 177 16.72 -17.40 -1.67
CA GLY A 177 16.92 -18.56 -2.53
C GLY A 177 15.67 -19.45 -2.62
N LEU A 178 14.53 -18.83 -2.88
CA LEU A 178 13.23 -19.48 -3.16
C LEU A 178 12.89 -19.29 -4.63
N ASP A 179 12.27 -20.29 -5.24
CA ASP A 179 11.67 -20.13 -6.58
C ASP A 179 10.35 -19.36 -6.46
N CYS A 180 10.04 -18.54 -7.47
CA CYS A 180 8.86 -17.68 -7.48
C CYS A 180 8.08 -17.84 -8.79
N LYS A 181 6.81 -18.28 -8.69
CA LYS A 181 5.84 -18.32 -9.79
C LYS A 181 4.80 -17.23 -9.60
N VAL A 182 4.62 -16.39 -10.62
CA VAL A 182 3.71 -15.23 -10.56
C VAL A 182 2.64 -15.35 -11.65
N TYR A 183 1.37 -15.32 -11.24
CA TYR A 183 0.21 -15.18 -12.13
C TYR A 183 -0.17 -13.70 -12.18
N MET A 184 0.10 -13.05 -13.32
CA MET A 184 -0.15 -11.62 -13.50
C MET A 184 -1.43 -11.40 -14.28
N VAL A 185 -2.34 -10.57 -13.75
CA VAL A 185 -3.59 -10.20 -14.42
C VAL A 185 -3.30 -9.76 -15.85
N ARG A 186 -3.94 -10.39 -16.86
CA ARG A 186 -3.64 -10.27 -18.29
C ARG A 186 -3.57 -8.84 -18.78
N VAL A 187 -4.58 -8.01 -18.45
CA VAL A 187 -4.57 -6.61 -18.87
C VAL A 187 -3.33 -5.85 -18.34
N SER A 188 -2.85 -6.17 -17.15
CA SER A 188 -1.63 -5.57 -16.61
C SER A 188 -0.36 -6.20 -17.18
N TYR A 189 -0.38 -7.50 -17.48
CA TYR A 189 0.72 -8.19 -18.15
C TYR A 189 1.05 -7.54 -19.49
N ASP A 190 0.02 -7.16 -20.25
CA ASP A 190 0.16 -6.51 -21.55
C ASP A 190 0.53 -5.02 -21.42
N GLN A 191 -0.10 -4.29 -20.49
CA GLN A 191 0.11 -2.85 -20.28
C GLN A 191 1.46 -2.51 -19.62
N LYS A 192 2.07 -3.44 -18.87
CA LYS A 192 3.22 -3.18 -17.98
C LYS A 192 4.39 -4.15 -18.22
N PRO A 193 4.97 -4.21 -19.44
CA PRO A 193 6.03 -5.17 -19.78
C PRO A 193 7.28 -5.00 -18.91
N TYR A 194 7.60 -3.79 -18.47
CA TYR A 194 8.76 -3.53 -17.61
C TYR A 194 8.61 -4.10 -16.19
N ARG A 195 7.38 -4.25 -15.68
CA ARG A 195 7.14 -4.94 -14.42
C ARG A 195 7.44 -6.43 -14.55
N ARG A 196 7.04 -7.04 -15.67
CA ARG A 196 7.38 -8.44 -15.97
C ARG A 196 8.90 -8.62 -16.06
N ALA A 197 9.58 -7.80 -16.86
CA ALA A 197 11.02 -7.86 -17.00
C ALA A 197 11.77 -7.72 -15.67
N LEU A 198 11.26 -6.87 -14.74
CA LEU A 198 11.82 -6.73 -13.41
C LEU A 198 11.66 -8.02 -12.59
N MET A 199 10.49 -8.67 -12.62
CA MET A 199 10.25 -9.94 -11.93
C MET A 199 11.15 -11.05 -12.47
N GLU A 200 11.26 -11.16 -13.80
CA GLU A 200 12.14 -12.13 -14.49
C GLU A 200 13.62 -11.88 -14.18
N ALA A 201 14.05 -10.62 -14.06
CA ALA A 201 15.42 -10.25 -13.65
C ALA A 201 15.78 -10.71 -12.24
N PHE A 202 14.78 -10.82 -11.34
CA PHE A 202 14.92 -11.41 -10.01
C PHE A 202 14.72 -12.94 -9.99
N GLY A 203 14.56 -13.58 -11.16
CA GLY A 203 14.46 -15.03 -11.28
C GLY A 203 13.04 -15.59 -11.17
N ALA A 204 12.00 -14.76 -11.10
CA ALA A 204 10.63 -15.26 -11.11
C ALA A 204 10.18 -15.70 -12.51
N SER A 205 9.32 -16.72 -12.57
CA SER A 205 8.56 -17.04 -13.77
C SER A 205 7.20 -16.34 -13.74
N VAL A 206 6.83 -15.64 -14.82
CA VAL A 206 5.61 -14.81 -14.88
C VAL A 206 4.70 -15.32 -16.00
N THR A 207 3.44 -15.61 -15.65
CA THR A 207 2.42 -16.07 -16.59
C THR A 207 1.21 -15.13 -16.56
N ALA A 208 0.66 -14.80 -17.75
CA ALA A 208 -0.57 -14.03 -17.85
C ALA A 208 -1.78 -14.84 -17.37
N SER A 209 -2.59 -14.29 -16.47
CA SER A 209 -3.80 -14.91 -15.91
C SER A 209 -5.07 -14.28 -16.52
N PRO A 210 -6.05 -15.10 -16.98
CA PRO A 210 -6.12 -16.57 -16.91
C PRO A 210 -5.15 -17.27 -17.87
N SER A 211 -4.66 -18.44 -17.46
CA SER A 211 -3.70 -19.24 -18.21
C SER A 211 -4.23 -20.65 -18.54
N ILE A 212 -3.55 -21.35 -19.44
CA ILE A 212 -3.82 -22.76 -19.73
C ILE A 212 -3.07 -23.71 -18.78
N GLU A 213 -2.22 -23.19 -17.89
CA GLU A 213 -1.38 -24.00 -16.99
C GLU A 213 -2.21 -24.63 -15.85
N THR A 214 -3.27 -23.97 -15.42
CA THR A 214 -4.12 -24.36 -14.29
C THR A 214 -5.51 -24.80 -14.74
N GLU A 215 -6.23 -25.54 -13.91
CA GLU A 215 -7.64 -25.91 -14.16
C GLU A 215 -8.54 -24.68 -14.06
N SER A 216 -8.28 -23.83 -13.03
CA SER A 216 -8.99 -22.57 -12.82
C SER A 216 -8.87 -21.65 -14.04
N GLY A 217 -7.66 -21.48 -14.57
CA GLY A 217 -7.44 -20.65 -15.76
C GLY A 217 -8.12 -21.22 -17.01
N ARG A 218 -8.01 -22.53 -17.25
CA ARG A 218 -8.69 -23.20 -18.37
C ARG A 218 -10.21 -23.08 -18.29
N ALA A 219 -10.79 -23.21 -17.09
CA ALA A 219 -12.23 -23.08 -16.90
C ALA A 219 -12.72 -21.67 -17.30
N ILE A 220 -12.01 -20.62 -16.91
CA ILE A 220 -12.33 -19.24 -17.31
C ILE A 220 -12.19 -19.05 -18.81
N LEU A 221 -11.08 -19.51 -19.43
CA LEU A 221 -10.84 -19.35 -20.86
C LEU A 221 -11.82 -20.14 -21.74
N ALA A 222 -12.39 -21.25 -21.22
CA ALA A 222 -13.42 -22.00 -21.93
C ALA A 222 -14.73 -21.21 -22.08
N VAL A 223 -15.05 -20.34 -21.11
CA VAL A 223 -16.28 -19.52 -21.12
C VAL A 223 -16.00 -18.12 -21.70
N HIS A 224 -14.84 -17.57 -21.39
CA HIS A 224 -14.41 -16.22 -21.78
C HIS A 224 -13.01 -16.24 -22.40
N PRO A 225 -12.85 -16.64 -23.68
CA PRO A 225 -11.54 -16.78 -24.33
C PRO A 225 -10.71 -15.50 -24.36
N ASP A 226 -11.38 -14.33 -24.43
CA ASP A 226 -10.76 -13.00 -24.49
C ASP A 226 -10.72 -12.30 -23.11
N SER A 227 -10.81 -13.06 -22.01
CA SER A 227 -10.82 -12.49 -20.66
C SER A 227 -9.57 -11.65 -20.39
N ASN A 228 -9.76 -10.42 -19.96
CA ASN A 228 -8.70 -9.52 -19.47
C ASN A 228 -8.12 -9.95 -18.10
N GLY A 229 -8.75 -10.94 -17.47
CA GLY A 229 -8.40 -11.42 -16.14
C GLY A 229 -8.84 -10.50 -15.02
N SER A 230 -8.84 -11.04 -13.80
CA SER A 230 -9.02 -10.30 -12.55
C SER A 230 -8.05 -10.80 -11.50
N LEU A 231 -7.93 -10.04 -10.40
CA LEU A 231 -7.09 -10.48 -9.29
C LEU A 231 -7.66 -11.78 -8.67
N GLY A 232 -8.99 -11.90 -8.56
CA GLY A 232 -9.64 -13.11 -8.07
C GLY A 232 -9.32 -14.36 -8.90
N ILE A 233 -9.27 -14.24 -10.23
CA ILE A 233 -8.87 -15.35 -11.13
C ILE A 233 -7.40 -15.70 -10.90
N ALA A 234 -6.50 -14.72 -10.84
CA ALA A 234 -5.08 -14.95 -10.63
C ALA A 234 -4.79 -15.57 -9.24
N ILE A 235 -5.58 -15.23 -8.22
CA ILE A 235 -5.54 -15.88 -6.90
C ILE A 235 -5.92 -17.35 -7.03
N SER A 236 -7.02 -17.68 -7.72
CA SER A 236 -7.44 -19.08 -7.92
C SER A 236 -6.33 -19.91 -8.56
N GLU A 237 -5.65 -19.40 -9.59
CA GLU A 237 -4.53 -20.10 -10.25
C GLU A 237 -3.34 -20.31 -9.31
N ALA A 238 -2.95 -19.27 -8.55
CA ALA A 238 -1.82 -19.34 -7.62
C ALA A 238 -2.09 -20.28 -6.43
N VAL A 239 -3.31 -20.26 -5.89
CA VAL A 239 -3.76 -21.14 -4.80
C VAL A 239 -3.84 -22.59 -5.28
N GLU A 240 -4.36 -22.84 -6.48
CA GLU A 240 -4.42 -24.19 -7.08
C GLU A 240 -3.02 -24.83 -7.15
N VAL A 241 -2.01 -24.09 -7.58
CA VAL A 241 -0.63 -24.58 -7.67
C VAL A 241 -0.05 -24.88 -6.28
N ALA A 242 -0.27 -23.99 -5.32
CA ALA A 242 0.20 -24.20 -3.94
C ALA A 242 -0.48 -25.42 -3.28
N ALA A 243 -1.78 -25.59 -3.49
CA ALA A 243 -2.52 -26.71 -2.91
C ALA A 243 -2.13 -28.09 -3.48
N LYS A 244 -1.60 -28.14 -4.72
CA LYS A 244 -1.22 -29.40 -5.39
C LYS A 244 0.22 -29.87 -5.10
N ASP A 245 1.09 -29.00 -4.59
CA ASP A 245 2.49 -29.34 -4.29
C ASP A 245 2.88 -29.00 -2.84
N PRO A 246 3.23 -29.98 -2.02
CA PRO A 246 3.60 -29.74 -0.61
C PRO A 246 4.86 -28.89 -0.42
N ASN A 247 5.72 -28.77 -1.43
CA ASN A 247 6.91 -27.90 -1.43
C ASN A 247 6.61 -26.46 -1.83
N THR A 248 5.40 -26.19 -2.31
CA THR A 248 4.94 -24.89 -2.77
C THR A 248 3.98 -24.29 -1.75
N LYS A 249 4.16 -23.01 -1.42
CA LYS A 249 3.21 -22.24 -0.61
C LYS A 249 2.72 -21.02 -1.38
N TYR A 250 1.53 -20.57 -1.00
CA TYR A 250 0.94 -19.35 -1.53
C TYR A 250 1.44 -18.13 -0.74
N ALA A 251 1.79 -17.06 -1.43
CA ALA A 251 2.12 -15.78 -0.84
C ALA A 251 1.25 -14.68 -1.44
N LEU A 252 0.82 -13.71 -0.64
CA LEU A 252 -0.08 -12.65 -1.09
C LEU A 252 0.32 -11.26 -0.58
N GLY A 253 -0.02 -10.23 -1.37
CA GLY A 253 0.41 -8.85 -1.12
C GLY A 253 -0.57 -8.00 -0.32
N SER A 254 -1.70 -8.55 0.16
CA SER A 254 -2.74 -7.85 0.90
C SER A 254 -3.71 -8.82 1.59
N VAL A 255 -4.79 -8.33 2.18
CA VAL A 255 -5.97 -9.03 2.69
C VAL A 255 -5.77 -9.71 4.05
N LEU A 256 -4.83 -10.65 4.19
CA LEU A 256 -4.67 -11.44 5.41
C LEU A 256 -3.96 -10.64 6.53
N ASN A 257 -4.25 -10.99 7.78
CA ASN A 257 -3.77 -10.27 8.96
C ASN A 257 -2.24 -10.21 9.05
N HIS A 258 -1.54 -11.33 8.77
CA HIS A 258 -0.08 -11.34 8.80
C HIS A 258 0.53 -10.37 7.77
N VAL A 259 -0.11 -10.19 6.60
CA VAL A 259 0.33 -9.22 5.59
C VAL A 259 0.18 -7.80 6.13
N LEU A 260 -0.99 -7.48 6.72
CA LEU A 260 -1.26 -6.15 7.28
C LEU A 260 -0.36 -5.85 8.47
N LEU A 261 -0.10 -6.87 9.31
CA LEU A 261 0.82 -6.82 10.44
C LEU A 261 2.23 -6.36 9.99
N HIS A 262 2.80 -7.01 8.98
CA HIS A 262 4.13 -6.68 8.46
C HIS A 262 4.24 -5.25 7.94
N GLN A 263 3.14 -4.64 7.52
CA GLN A 263 3.14 -3.27 7.01
C GLN A 263 3.16 -2.22 8.13
N THR A 264 2.86 -2.56 9.38
CA THR A 264 2.72 -1.60 10.48
C THR A 264 4.00 -0.85 10.82
N VAL A 265 5.15 -1.30 10.37
CA VAL A 265 6.42 -0.55 10.43
C VAL A 265 6.29 0.87 9.83
N ILE A 266 5.40 1.04 8.83
CA ILE A 266 5.15 2.33 8.17
C ILE A 266 4.61 3.35 9.17
N GLY A 267 3.53 3.00 9.87
CA GLY A 267 2.87 3.88 10.84
C GLY A 267 3.68 4.05 12.12
N GLN A 268 4.40 3.00 12.56
CA GLN A 268 5.30 3.09 13.72
C GLN A 268 6.41 4.12 13.49
N GLU A 269 7.06 4.09 12.33
CA GLU A 269 8.05 5.10 11.95
C GLU A 269 7.42 6.49 11.77
N ALA A 270 6.25 6.57 11.12
CA ALA A 270 5.58 7.84 10.87
C ALA A 270 5.22 8.58 12.17
N ILE A 271 4.80 7.87 13.21
CA ILE A 271 4.53 8.45 14.53
C ILE A 271 5.77 9.13 15.11
N GLU A 272 6.92 8.48 15.07
CA GLU A 272 8.17 9.06 15.54
C GLU A 272 8.63 10.24 14.68
N GLN A 273 8.46 10.15 13.37
CA GLN A 273 8.83 11.19 12.44
C GLN A 273 7.92 12.44 12.54
N MET A 274 6.62 12.25 12.79
CA MET A 274 5.71 13.38 13.08
C MET A 274 6.09 14.09 14.39
N ALA A 275 6.52 13.34 15.40
CA ALA A 275 7.06 13.92 16.62
C ALA A 275 8.34 14.73 16.38
N LEU A 276 9.24 14.31 15.43
CA LEU A 276 10.39 15.11 15.03
C LEU A 276 9.98 16.39 14.28
N ALA A 277 8.83 16.38 13.62
CA ALA A 277 8.25 17.55 12.96
C ALA A 277 7.55 18.53 13.93
N ASP A 278 7.44 18.16 15.21
CA ASP A 278 6.64 18.86 16.23
C ASP A 278 5.19 19.07 15.75
N ASP A 279 4.61 18.03 15.13
CA ASP A 279 3.27 18.05 14.54
C ASP A 279 2.56 16.71 14.79
N ASP A 280 1.22 16.68 14.77
CA ASP A 280 0.40 15.46 14.89
C ASP A 280 -0.75 15.54 13.89
N PRO A 281 -1.09 14.46 13.16
CA PRO A 281 -2.08 14.56 12.09
C PRO A 281 -3.51 14.73 12.62
N ASP A 282 -4.25 15.67 12.01
CA ASP A 282 -5.71 15.79 12.15
C ASP A 282 -6.42 14.76 11.27
N VAL A 283 -5.84 14.45 10.11
CA VAL A 283 -6.35 13.45 9.18
C VAL A 283 -5.24 12.59 8.59
N ILE A 284 -5.48 11.28 8.55
CA ILE A 284 -4.56 10.27 8.01
C ILE A 284 -5.24 9.60 6.82
N ILE A 285 -4.56 9.57 5.67
CA ILE A 285 -5.13 9.16 4.40
C ILE A 285 -4.28 8.07 3.78
N ALA A 286 -4.91 7.00 3.29
CA ALA A 286 -4.23 6.01 2.47
C ALA A 286 -5.16 5.42 1.41
N CYS A 287 -4.63 5.17 0.21
CA CYS A 287 -5.38 4.45 -0.81
C CYS A 287 -5.50 2.97 -0.44
N THR A 288 -6.59 2.35 -0.85
CA THR A 288 -6.89 0.96 -0.52
C THR A 288 -7.46 0.19 -1.70
N GLY A 289 -6.91 -1.01 -1.92
CA GLY A 289 -7.48 -2.08 -2.72
C GLY A 289 -7.82 -3.24 -1.79
N GLY A 290 -6.88 -4.16 -1.54
CA GLY A 290 -7.02 -5.18 -0.51
C GLY A 290 -6.67 -4.74 0.91
N GLY A 291 -6.22 -3.49 1.16
CA GLY A 291 -6.08 -2.90 2.50
C GLY A 291 -4.66 -2.83 3.08
N SER A 292 -3.63 -3.46 2.50
CA SER A 292 -2.29 -3.54 3.12
C SER A 292 -1.60 -2.16 3.27
N ASN A 293 -1.71 -1.29 2.27
CA ASN A 293 -1.19 0.07 2.32
C ASN A 293 -1.87 0.90 3.41
N PHE A 294 -3.19 0.85 3.46
CA PHE A 294 -3.99 1.53 4.47
C PHE A 294 -3.62 1.05 5.88
N ALA A 295 -3.67 -0.26 6.11
CA ALA A 295 -3.37 -0.85 7.40
C ALA A 295 -1.96 -0.49 7.90
N GLY A 296 -0.97 -0.50 7.02
CA GLY A 296 0.41 -0.22 7.36
C GLY A 296 0.62 1.15 7.99
N LEU A 297 0.05 2.20 7.41
CA LEU A 297 0.11 3.54 7.99
C LEU A 297 -0.83 3.69 9.19
N VAL A 298 -2.06 3.19 9.06
CA VAL A 298 -3.19 3.59 9.90
C VAL A 298 -3.28 2.81 11.21
N MET A 299 -3.02 1.48 11.22
CA MET A 299 -3.25 0.66 12.42
C MET A 299 -2.48 1.14 13.66
N PRO A 300 -1.19 1.56 13.58
CA PRO A 300 -0.51 2.14 14.75
C PRO A 300 -1.14 3.42 15.27
N TYR A 301 -1.67 4.28 14.38
CA TYR A 301 -2.41 5.49 14.79
C TYR A 301 -3.79 5.17 15.40
N LEU A 302 -4.50 4.18 14.87
CA LEU A 302 -5.75 3.71 15.48
C LEU A 302 -5.50 3.13 16.86
N GLY A 303 -4.40 2.40 17.08
CA GLY A 303 -3.98 1.96 18.41
C GLY A 303 -3.79 3.12 19.38
N ARG A 304 -3.19 4.23 18.95
CA ARG A 304 -3.10 5.48 19.75
C ARG A 304 -4.49 6.09 20.00
N LYS A 305 -5.35 6.11 18.98
CA LYS A 305 -6.73 6.64 19.08
C LYS A 305 -7.56 5.85 20.10
N LEU A 306 -7.51 4.53 20.06
CA LEU A 306 -8.21 3.65 21.01
C LEU A 306 -7.72 3.85 22.45
N LYS A 307 -6.46 4.26 22.64
CA LYS A 307 -5.87 4.62 23.94
C LYS A 307 -6.08 6.10 24.32
N GLY A 308 -6.84 6.86 23.56
CA GLY A 308 -7.09 8.29 23.80
C GLY A 308 -5.89 9.21 23.53
N GLN A 309 -4.87 8.73 22.81
CA GLN A 309 -3.62 9.46 22.51
C GLN A 309 -3.63 10.17 21.16
N SER A 310 -4.65 9.99 20.35
CA SER A 310 -4.85 10.68 19.07
C SER A 310 -6.34 10.90 18.81
N LYS A 311 -6.66 12.00 18.12
CA LYS A 311 -8.02 12.31 17.65
C LYS A 311 -8.12 12.28 16.12
N ALA A 312 -7.08 11.85 15.44
CA ALA A 312 -7.01 11.86 13.99
C ALA A 312 -8.21 11.16 13.35
N ARG A 313 -8.77 11.79 12.33
CA ARG A 313 -9.68 11.13 11.40
C ARG A 313 -8.86 10.24 10.49
N VAL A 314 -9.44 9.14 10.07
CA VAL A 314 -8.78 8.16 9.20
C VAL A 314 -9.62 7.93 7.97
N VAL A 315 -9.05 8.12 6.79
CA VAL A 315 -9.77 8.04 5.50
C VAL A 315 -9.12 7.01 4.58
N ALA A 316 -9.89 5.99 4.24
CA ALA A 316 -9.57 5.03 3.20
C ALA A 316 -10.04 5.59 1.84
N VAL A 317 -9.16 5.57 0.84
CA VAL A 317 -9.48 6.10 -0.49
C VAL A 317 -9.42 4.98 -1.51
N GLU A 318 -10.53 4.73 -2.19
CA GLU A 318 -10.66 3.70 -3.21
C GLU A 318 -11.02 4.30 -4.58
N PRO A 319 -10.77 3.60 -5.70
CA PRO A 319 -11.23 4.07 -7.01
C PRO A 319 -12.74 3.93 -7.14
N ALA A 320 -13.40 4.92 -7.73
CA ALA A 320 -14.83 4.86 -8.03
C ALA A 320 -15.21 3.66 -8.91
N ALA A 321 -14.25 3.14 -9.67
CA ALA A 321 -14.40 1.95 -10.51
C ALA A 321 -14.36 0.62 -9.72
N CYS A 322 -13.97 0.64 -8.44
CA CYS A 322 -13.90 -0.56 -7.59
C CYS A 322 -14.21 -0.20 -6.12
N PRO A 323 -15.48 0.16 -5.82
CA PRO A 323 -15.87 0.82 -4.58
C PRO A 323 -16.28 -0.19 -3.49
N SER A 324 -15.35 -1.05 -3.07
CA SER A 324 -15.63 -2.16 -2.14
C SER A 324 -16.10 -1.70 -0.77
N LEU A 325 -15.54 -0.62 -0.22
CA LEU A 325 -15.92 -0.07 1.09
C LEU A 325 -17.18 0.81 1.03
N THR A 326 -17.33 1.59 -0.05
CA THR A 326 -18.42 2.58 -0.15
C THR A 326 -19.71 2.02 -0.75
N LYS A 327 -19.63 1.01 -1.63
CA LYS A 327 -20.79 0.36 -2.27
C LYS A 327 -20.89 -1.14 -2.01
N GLY A 328 -19.85 -1.77 -1.48
CA GLY A 328 -19.81 -3.20 -1.16
C GLY A 328 -20.63 -3.54 0.09
N ARG A 329 -20.94 -4.84 0.25
CA ARG A 329 -21.66 -5.37 1.41
C ARG A 329 -20.65 -5.94 2.43
N PHE A 330 -20.87 -5.68 3.72
CA PHE A 330 -20.09 -6.31 4.79
C PHE A 330 -20.68 -7.70 5.12
N THR A 331 -20.09 -8.75 4.54
CA THR A 331 -20.58 -10.13 4.67
C THR A 331 -19.44 -11.12 4.41
N TYR A 332 -19.73 -12.42 4.55
CA TYR A 332 -18.80 -13.47 4.14
C TYR A 332 -18.77 -13.60 2.62
N ASP A 333 -17.57 -13.66 2.06
CA ASP A 333 -17.33 -13.95 0.65
C ASP A 333 -15.99 -14.66 0.47
N PHE A 334 -15.76 -15.24 -0.70
CA PHE A 334 -14.49 -15.84 -1.09
C PHE A 334 -13.45 -14.79 -1.46
N GLY A 335 -12.19 -15.08 -1.15
CA GLY A 335 -11.07 -14.23 -1.57
C GLY A 335 -10.75 -14.32 -3.06
N ASP A 336 -11.31 -15.32 -3.77
CA ASP A 336 -11.01 -15.64 -5.17
C ASP A 336 -12.26 -16.00 -5.98
N THR A 337 -12.14 -15.92 -7.29
CA THR A 337 -13.27 -16.20 -8.21
C THR A 337 -13.57 -17.70 -8.35
N GLY A 338 -12.57 -18.57 -8.15
CA GLY A 338 -12.73 -20.02 -8.23
C GLY A 338 -13.22 -20.69 -6.93
N HIS A 339 -13.45 -19.90 -5.89
CA HIS A 339 -13.92 -20.38 -4.57
C HIS A 339 -12.96 -21.40 -3.91
N LEU A 340 -11.66 -21.25 -4.14
CA LEU A 340 -10.60 -22.10 -3.59
C LEU A 340 -10.06 -21.59 -2.25
N THR A 341 -10.32 -20.32 -1.94
CA THR A 341 -9.90 -19.68 -0.68
C THR A 341 -10.97 -19.84 0.41
N LEU A 342 -10.61 -19.37 1.60
CA LEU A 342 -11.56 -19.32 2.72
C LEU A 342 -12.65 -18.29 2.49
N LEU A 343 -13.79 -18.50 3.17
CA LEU A 343 -14.80 -17.49 3.35
C LEU A 343 -14.38 -16.56 4.49
N VAL A 344 -14.27 -15.26 4.18
CA VAL A 344 -13.88 -14.24 5.15
C VAL A 344 -14.93 -13.13 5.21
N LYS A 345 -15.20 -12.62 6.40
CA LYS A 345 -16.17 -11.52 6.58
C LYS A 345 -15.50 -10.19 6.22
N MET A 346 -15.93 -9.60 5.11
CA MET A 346 -15.31 -8.43 4.53
C MET A 346 -16.35 -7.54 3.81
N HIS A 347 -15.97 -6.29 3.53
CA HIS A 347 -16.69 -5.52 2.52
C HIS A 347 -16.33 -6.08 1.15
N THR A 348 -17.33 -6.46 0.37
CA THR A 348 -17.15 -7.09 -0.94
C THR A 348 -18.15 -6.59 -1.96
N LEU A 349 -17.71 -6.56 -3.22
CA LEU A 349 -18.54 -6.37 -4.42
C LEU A 349 -19.02 -7.72 -5.01
N GLY A 350 -18.63 -8.85 -4.38
CA GLY A 350 -18.86 -10.20 -4.86
C GLY A 350 -17.63 -10.81 -5.56
N SER A 351 -17.32 -12.08 -5.26
CA SER A 351 -16.13 -12.78 -5.79
C SER A 351 -16.12 -12.94 -7.32
N THR A 352 -17.26 -12.78 -7.98
CA THR A 352 -17.41 -12.79 -9.44
C THR A 352 -17.28 -11.40 -10.08
N PHE A 353 -17.14 -10.33 -9.26
CA PHE A 353 -16.96 -8.97 -9.75
C PHE A 353 -15.71 -8.83 -10.63
N MET A 354 -15.86 -8.25 -11.82
CA MET A 354 -14.80 -8.02 -12.81
C MET A 354 -14.47 -6.53 -12.88
N PRO A 355 -13.43 -6.05 -12.19
CA PRO A 355 -13.09 -4.64 -12.20
C PRO A 355 -12.64 -4.18 -13.59
N PRO A 356 -12.99 -2.94 -14.01
CA PRO A 356 -12.56 -2.38 -15.28
C PRO A 356 -11.04 -2.19 -15.32
N GLY A 357 -10.48 -2.05 -16.52
CA GLY A 357 -9.05 -1.96 -16.79
C GLY A 357 -8.39 -0.63 -16.42
N ILE A 358 -8.80 0.04 -15.34
CA ILE A 358 -8.16 1.29 -14.87
C ILE A 358 -6.68 1.07 -14.53
N HIS A 359 -5.87 2.12 -14.65
CA HIS A 359 -4.42 2.01 -14.46
C HIS A 359 -3.96 1.77 -13.02
N ALA A 360 -4.77 2.08 -12.02
CA ALA A 360 -4.53 1.74 -10.61
C ALA A 360 -4.78 0.25 -10.33
N GLY A 361 -4.05 -0.63 -11.01
CA GLY A 361 -4.26 -2.08 -10.98
C GLY A 361 -4.13 -2.72 -9.60
N GLY A 362 -3.34 -2.13 -8.70
CA GLY A 362 -3.21 -2.56 -7.31
C GLY A 362 -4.42 -2.25 -6.43
N LEU A 363 -5.39 -1.47 -6.93
CA LEU A 363 -6.64 -1.17 -6.23
C LEU A 363 -7.86 -1.92 -6.82
N ARG A 364 -7.66 -2.77 -7.83
CA ARG A 364 -8.71 -3.53 -8.51
C ARG A 364 -8.93 -4.88 -7.84
N TYR A 365 -9.61 -4.89 -6.71
CA TYR A 365 -9.98 -6.13 -5.99
C TYR A 365 -11.41 -6.03 -5.48
N HIS A 366 -12.16 -7.13 -5.59
CA HIS A 366 -13.58 -7.16 -5.23
C HIS A 366 -13.85 -7.07 -3.72
N GLY A 367 -12.86 -7.48 -2.90
CA GLY A 367 -12.98 -7.57 -1.45
C GLY A 367 -11.96 -6.69 -0.72
N MET A 368 -12.27 -6.36 0.53
CA MET A 368 -11.39 -5.65 1.44
C MET A 368 -10.87 -6.60 2.52
N ALA A 369 -9.64 -6.41 2.99
CA ALA A 369 -9.12 -7.15 4.13
C ALA A 369 -10.13 -7.23 5.27
N PRO A 370 -10.38 -8.42 5.87
CA PRO A 370 -11.30 -8.57 6.99
C PRO A 370 -11.04 -7.61 8.13
N LEU A 371 -9.77 -7.41 8.50
CA LEU A 371 -9.38 -6.49 9.55
C LEU A 371 -9.72 -5.02 9.20
N VAL A 372 -9.48 -4.57 7.97
CA VAL A 372 -9.85 -3.22 7.52
C VAL A 372 -11.36 -3.08 7.51
N SER A 373 -12.08 -4.08 7.01
CA SER A 373 -13.54 -4.13 6.99
C SER A 373 -14.13 -4.06 8.40
N HIS A 374 -13.52 -4.75 9.36
CA HIS A 374 -13.93 -4.72 10.76
C HIS A 374 -13.69 -3.33 11.39
N VAL A 375 -12.54 -2.70 11.14
CA VAL A 375 -12.24 -1.32 11.56
C VAL A 375 -13.27 -0.32 10.99
N MET A 376 -13.68 -0.49 9.73
CA MET A 376 -14.75 0.32 9.12
C MET A 376 -16.10 0.06 9.80
N HIS A 377 -16.44 -1.21 10.05
CA HIS A 377 -17.69 -1.59 10.72
C HIS A 377 -17.79 -1.01 12.15
N LEU A 378 -16.68 -0.92 12.86
CA LEU A 378 -16.58 -0.28 14.18
C LEU A 378 -16.66 1.26 14.14
N GLY A 379 -16.75 1.87 12.95
CA GLY A 379 -16.76 3.33 12.80
C GLY A 379 -15.44 4.02 13.15
N LEU A 380 -14.32 3.27 13.15
CA LEU A 380 -12.99 3.81 13.47
C LEU A 380 -12.34 4.52 12.29
N ALA A 381 -12.81 4.29 11.07
CA ALA A 381 -12.35 4.90 9.83
C ALA A 381 -13.51 5.23 8.90
N GLU A 382 -13.24 6.10 7.93
CA GLU A 382 -14.17 6.55 6.88
C GLU A 382 -13.65 6.09 5.52
N ALA A 383 -14.52 5.97 4.52
CA ALA A 383 -14.13 5.68 3.13
C ALA A 383 -14.65 6.73 2.16
N THR A 384 -13.88 6.96 1.09
CA THR A 384 -14.27 7.82 -0.03
C THR A 384 -13.74 7.27 -1.34
N THR A 385 -14.34 7.68 -2.45
CA THR A 385 -13.93 7.30 -3.80
C THR A 385 -13.30 8.47 -4.55
N VAL A 386 -12.40 8.15 -5.49
CA VAL A 386 -11.84 9.11 -6.44
C VAL A 386 -11.95 8.55 -7.86
N GLN A 387 -12.36 9.41 -8.79
CA GLN A 387 -12.40 9.08 -10.22
C GLN A 387 -11.00 9.03 -10.83
N GLN A 388 -10.81 8.22 -11.87
CA GLN A 388 -9.50 8.02 -12.50
C GLN A 388 -8.87 9.33 -12.98
N LEU A 389 -9.63 10.20 -13.65
CA LEU A 389 -9.11 11.46 -14.19
C LEU A 389 -8.68 12.43 -13.08
N ASP A 390 -9.47 12.51 -12.00
CA ASP A 390 -9.15 13.35 -10.84
C ASP A 390 -7.90 12.84 -10.12
N ALA A 391 -7.78 11.52 -9.98
CA ALA A 391 -6.58 10.89 -9.42
C ALA A 391 -5.33 11.24 -10.24
N PHE A 392 -5.38 11.12 -11.58
CA PHE A 392 -4.25 11.49 -12.44
C PHE A 392 -3.94 12.98 -12.41
N ALA A 393 -4.95 13.86 -12.40
CA ALA A 393 -4.76 15.30 -12.26
C ALA A 393 -3.99 15.63 -10.96
N ALA A 394 -4.40 15.04 -9.84
CA ALA A 394 -3.75 15.20 -8.55
C ALA A 394 -2.32 14.64 -8.54
N GLY A 395 -2.09 13.46 -9.12
CA GLY A 395 -0.77 12.85 -9.24
C GLY A 395 0.20 13.69 -10.07
N ILE A 396 -0.24 14.30 -11.16
CA ILE A 396 0.57 15.21 -11.97
C ILE A 396 0.84 16.52 -11.23
N GLN A 397 -0.15 17.08 -10.52
CA GLN A 397 0.05 18.26 -9.69
C GLN A 397 1.12 18.01 -8.62
N PHE A 398 1.04 16.86 -7.95
CA PHE A 398 2.03 16.42 -6.97
C PHE A 398 3.42 16.25 -7.59
N ALA A 399 3.52 15.57 -8.73
CA ALA A 399 4.78 15.38 -9.42
C ALA A 399 5.45 16.70 -9.81
N ARG A 400 4.68 17.67 -10.29
CA ARG A 400 5.17 19.02 -10.64
C ARG A 400 5.60 19.84 -9.42
N SER A 401 4.96 19.62 -8.29
CA SER A 401 5.28 20.33 -7.05
C SER A 401 6.44 19.69 -6.30
N GLU A 402 6.40 18.37 -6.09
CA GLU A 402 7.33 17.67 -5.20
C GLU A 402 8.45 16.91 -5.93
N GLY A 403 8.40 16.82 -7.27
CA GLY A 403 9.45 16.19 -8.08
C GLY A 403 9.46 14.66 -8.01
N ILE A 404 8.43 14.05 -7.48
CA ILE A 404 8.26 12.58 -7.40
C ILE A 404 7.11 12.18 -8.32
N MET A 405 7.34 11.22 -9.21
CA MET A 405 6.30 10.60 -10.03
C MET A 405 5.64 9.47 -9.23
N PRO A 406 4.41 9.63 -8.72
CA PRO A 406 3.77 8.62 -7.88
C PRO A 406 3.18 7.48 -8.71
N ALA A 407 3.00 6.30 -8.10
CA ALA A 407 2.23 5.23 -8.71
C ALA A 407 0.76 5.64 -8.86
N PRO A 408 0.04 5.16 -9.90
CA PRO A 408 -1.38 5.48 -10.10
C PRO A 408 -2.27 5.15 -8.89
N GLU A 409 -1.91 4.15 -8.12
CA GLU A 409 -2.58 3.83 -6.87
C GLU A 409 -2.47 4.96 -5.85
N ALA A 410 -1.28 5.53 -5.69
CA ALA A 410 -1.02 6.63 -4.75
C ALA A 410 -1.71 7.94 -5.13
N HIS A 411 -2.07 8.13 -6.41
CA HIS A 411 -2.83 9.29 -6.87
C HIS A 411 -4.12 9.49 -6.08
N HIS A 412 -4.80 8.40 -5.69
CA HIS A 412 -6.04 8.44 -4.94
C HIS A 412 -5.86 9.09 -3.56
N ALA A 413 -4.79 8.71 -2.84
CA ALA A 413 -4.46 9.33 -1.56
C ALA A 413 -4.03 10.80 -1.72
N ILE A 414 -3.31 11.13 -2.79
CA ILE A 414 -2.90 12.50 -3.12
C ILE A 414 -4.14 13.36 -3.41
N ALA A 415 -5.09 12.87 -4.20
CA ALA A 415 -6.33 13.58 -4.53
C ALA A 415 -7.13 13.94 -3.27
N GLU A 416 -7.27 12.98 -2.35
CA GLU A 416 -7.94 13.22 -1.07
C GLU A 416 -7.14 14.19 -0.19
N ALA A 417 -5.82 14.10 -0.14
CA ALA A 417 -4.99 15.04 0.61
C ALA A 417 -5.14 16.48 0.08
N ILE A 418 -5.18 16.65 -1.25
CA ILE A 418 -5.46 17.95 -1.89
C ILE A 418 -6.86 18.45 -1.54
N ARG A 419 -7.88 17.59 -1.58
CA ARG A 419 -9.25 17.93 -1.20
C ARG A 419 -9.32 18.43 0.25
N GLN A 420 -8.69 17.72 1.20
CA GLN A 420 -8.61 18.10 2.61
C GLN A 420 -7.87 19.44 2.81
N ALA A 421 -6.82 19.68 2.03
CA ALA A 421 -6.08 20.94 2.09
C ALA A 421 -6.88 22.13 1.54
N LEU A 422 -7.68 21.94 0.49
CA LEU A 422 -8.57 22.96 -0.04
C LEU A 422 -9.77 23.24 0.88
N GLU A 423 -10.28 22.23 1.58
CA GLU A 423 -11.28 22.42 2.65
C GLU A 423 -10.71 23.26 3.79
N ALA A 424 -9.49 22.95 4.27
CA ALA A 424 -8.81 23.74 5.29
C ALA A 424 -8.65 25.21 4.87
N LYS A 425 -8.34 25.47 3.57
CA LYS A 425 -8.28 26.80 3.00
C LYS A 425 -9.65 27.49 3.04
N ALA A 426 -10.71 26.81 2.61
CA ALA A 426 -12.06 27.36 2.61
C ALA A 426 -12.56 27.68 4.02
N GLU A 427 -12.18 26.88 5.00
CA GLU A 427 -12.50 27.08 6.43
C GLU A 427 -11.60 28.13 7.08
N GLY A 428 -10.48 28.52 6.47
CA GLY A 428 -9.48 29.41 7.06
C GLY A 428 -8.78 28.81 8.29
N LYS A 429 -8.71 27.49 8.38
CA LYS A 429 -8.15 26.77 9.53
C LYS A 429 -6.95 25.91 9.09
N GLN A 430 -5.90 25.89 9.91
CA GLN A 430 -4.83 24.94 9.75
C GLN A 430 -5.36 23.52 9.95
N ARG A 431 -4.85 22.57 9.13
CA ARG A 431 -5.13 21.14 9.23
C ARG A 431 -3.85 20.39 8.91
N THR A 432 -3.43 19.48 9.77
CA THR A 432 -2.28 18.62 9.51
C THR A 432 -2.74 17.33 8.84
N ILE A 433 -2.27 17.11 7.62
CA ILE A 433 -2.66 16.00 6.74
C ILE A 433 -1.46 15.07 6.58
N LEU A 434 -1.62 13.79 6.93
CA LEU A 434 -0.63 12.75 6.69
C LEU A 434 -1.18 11.75 5.68
N PHE A 435 -0.47 11.49 4.58
CA PHE A 435 -0.85 10.42 3.68
C PHE A 435 0.29 9.45 3.35
N ASN A 436 -0.06 8.22 2.93
CA ASN A 436 0.93 7.26 2.48
C ASN A 436 1.17 7.37 0.97
N LEU A 437 2.38 7.77 0.58
CA LEU A 437 2.85 7.70 -0.81
C LEU A 437 3.37 6.28 -1.06
N SER A 438 2.45 5.38 -1.37
CA SER A 438 2.60 3.93 -1.32
C SER A 438 3.58 3.33 -2.33
N GLY A 439 3.90 4.09 -3.41
CA GLY A 439 4.83 3.64 -4.43
C GLY A 439 5.17 4.73 -5.45
N TYR A 440 6.24 4.50 -6.22
CA TYR A 440 6.62 5.35 -7.35
C TYR A 440 6.03 4.85 -8.67
N GLY A 441 5.90 5.76 -9.65
CA GLY A 441 5.29 5.50 -10.96
C GLY A 441 6.26 5.24 -12.12
N HIS A 442 7.55 4.98 -11.85
CA HIS A 442 8.55 4.85 -12.92
C HIS A 442 8.30 3.68 -13.88
N PHE A 443 7.64 2.62 -13.43
CA PHE A 443 7.19 1.52 -14.27
C PHE A 443 5.77 1.70 -14.83
N ASP A 444 5.11 2.81 -14.51
CA ASP A 444 3.73 3.10 -14.89
C ASP A 444 3.65 4.32 -15.84
N VAL A 445 4.78 4.70 -16.48
CA VAL A 445 4.88 5.89 -17.35
C VAL A 445 3.88 5.85 -18.50
N GLN A 446 3.55 4.66 -19.03
CA GLN A 446 2.55 4.53 -20.09
C GLN A 446 1.18 5.10 -19.65
N SER A 447 0.79 4.93 -18.40
CA SER A 447 -0.48 5.48 -17.90
C SER A 447 -0.50 7.02 -17.91
N TYR A 448 0.63 7.65 -17.69
CA TYR A 448 0.78 9.12 -17.79
C TYR A 448 0.72 9.59 -19.25
N ILE A 449 1.32 8.82 -20.17
CA ILE A 449 1.23 9.10 -21.63
C ILE A 449 -0.24 9.02 -22.05
N ASP A 450 -0.95 7.97 -21.66
CA ASP A 450 -2.35 7.76 -22.01
C ASP A 450 -3.28 8.84 -21.42
N TYR A 451 -3.01 9.27 -20.19
CA TYR A 451 -3.71 10.40 -19.58
C TYR A 451 -3.48 11.70 -20.36
N GLN A 452 -2.22 12.05 -20.67
CA GLN A 452 -1.88 13.26 -21.41
C GLN A 452 -2.40 13.26 -22.84
N ALA A 453 -2.55 12.07 -23.44
CA ALA A 453 -3.16 11.90 -24.76
C ALA A 453 -4.70 11.89 -24.74
N GLY A 454 -5.33 12.07 -23.56
CA GLY A 454 -6.79 12.07 -23.43
C GLY A 454 -7.45 10.71 -23.67
N LYS A 455 -6.71 9.62 -23.47
CA LYS A 455 -7.20 8.25 -23.70
C LYS A 455 -7.85 7.63 -22.45
N LEU A 456 -7.66 8.23 -21.27
CA LEU A 456 -8.27 7.73 -20.05
C LEU A 456 -9.65 8.32 -19.86
N GLU A 457 -10.54 7.53 -19.28
CA GLU A 457 -11.91 7.90 -19.00
C GLU A 457 -12.23 7.64 -17.53
N ASN A 458 -13.18 8.39 -16.98
CA ASN A 458 -13.81 8.07 -15.72
C ASN A 458 -14.71 6.86 -15.90
N TYR A 459 -14.72 6.01 -14.89
CA TYR A 459 -15.58 4.84 -14.88
C TYR A 459 -16.24 4.71 -13.51
N GLU A 460 -17.56 4.79 -13.48
CA GLU A 460 -18.38 4.35 -12.36
C GLU A 460 -18.95 2.99 -12.70
N TYR A 461 -18.73 2.03 -11.81
CA TYR A 461 -19.23 0.69 -12.03
C TYR A 461 -20.77 0.70 -11.95
N PRO A 462 -21.48 0.11 -12.95
CA PRO A 462 -22.94 0.13 -12.98
C PRO A 462 -23.53 -0.55 -11.74
N GLU A 463 -24.52 0.06 -11.12
CA GLU A 463 -25.14 -0.48 -9.89
C GLU A 463 -25.80 -1.83 -10.13
N GLU A 464 -26.33 -2.08 -11.34
CA GLU A 464 -26.90 -3.35 -11.73
C GLU A 464 -25.87 -4.49 -11.77
N GLU A 465 -24.64 -4.22 -12.22
CA GLU A 465 -23.56 -5.21 -12.23
C GLU A 465 -23.04 -5.50 -10.81
N ILE A 466 -22.98 -4.49 -9.95
CA ILE A 466 -22.69 -4.70 -8.52
C ILE A 466 -23.80 -5.57 -7.90
N ALA A 467 -25.06 -5.26 -8.16
CA ALA A 467 -26.20 -6.02 -7.64
C ALA A 467 -26.17 -7.48 -8.11
N MET A 468 -25.84 -7.74 -9.38
CA MET A 468 -25.67 -9.12 -9.91
C MET A 468 -24.55 -9.88 -9.23
N ALA A 469 -23.37 -9.25 -9.06
CA ALA A 469 -22.26 -9.89 -8.38
C ALA A 469 -22.56 -10.16 -6.89
N LEU A 470 -23.26 -9.24 -6.22
CA LEU A 470 -23.69 -9.39 -4.82
C LEU A 470 -24.82 -10.45 -4.66
N ALA A 471 -25.61 -10.70 -5.70
CA ALA A 471 -26.60 -11.77 -5.67
C ALA A 471 -26.00 -13.18 -5.63
N GLY A 472 -24.74 -13.32 -6.09
CA GLY A 472 -23.97 -14.57 -6.04
C GLY A 472 -23.27 -14.83 -4.69
N LEU A 473 -23.43 -13.93 -3.71
CA LEU A 473 -22.81 -14.10 -2.39
C LEU A 473 -23.36 -15.33 -1.67
N PRO A 474 -22.52 -16.06 -0.92
CA PRO A 474 -22.97 -17.16 -0.07
C PRO A 474 -24.04 -16.69 0.92
N ALA A 475 -25.15 -17.40 0.99
CA ALA A 475 -26.19 -17.16 2.01
C ALA A 475 -25.73 -17.76 3.34
N PHE A 476 -25.57 -16.94 4.36
CA PHE A 476 -25.38 -17.36 5.75
C PHE A 476 -26.63 -16.95 6.54
N GLU A 477 -27.23 -17.91 7.21
CA GLU A 477 -28.32 -17.68 8.15
C GLU A 477 -27.80 -17.09 9.48
#